data_d353e59bf51956034a4c065075b05b10
#
_entry.id   d353e59bf51956034a4c065075b05b10
#
_cell.length_a   1.000
_cell.length_b   1.000
_cell.length_c   1.000
_cell.angle_alpha   90.00
_cell.angle_beta   90.00
_cell.angle_gamma   90.00
#
_symmetry.space_group_name_H-M   'P 1'
#
loop_
_entity.id
_entity.type
_entity.pdbx_description
1 polymer ?
#
loop_
_entity_poly.entity_id
_entity_poly.type
_entity_poly.pdbx_seq_one_letter_code
_entity_poly.pdbx_strand_id
1 'polypeptide(L)'
;MSTVKTIYAGSVAKLDSNGFTGGGPDDTAALQAVLDTAKDNGGVHLIMDGAALVSGLVVYSGTTIEALNKNCGFCQKAGSNRSIVTNADWQRDERNVRNISLIGGTYNQDCTNQLHHVDATPEMKGANCFEGIHGVCALEFCGVENLLVRDIDILDFRTYAFMLTNFKRATIEDVWIDLPHRMHAQNQDGFHFWGPGQFLTVRNVGGKVGDDFMNIGPDEGDLKSDITDVIVDGVFLDDADQAIRILSRGTGLVDRCTIRNVHGSYRSFGFYINSWFPDVTAGNFGDIFIENVNLTHTEPN
;
A
#
# COMPACT_ATOMS: atom_id res chain seq x y z
N MET A 1 -22.58 -2.53 24.32
CA MET A 1 -21.83 -1.94 23.19
C MET A 1 -20.42 -1.71 23.70
N SER A 2 -19.43 -2.38 23.13
CA SER A 2 -18.03 -2.08 23.44
C SER A 2 -17.72 -0.69 22.86
N THR A 3 -17.20 0.19 23.68
CA THR A 3 -16.73 1.51 23.23
C THR A 3 -15.34 1.37 22.70
N VAL A 4 -15.11 1.79 21.44
CA VAL A 4 -13.76 1.87 20.86
C VAL A 4 -12.91 2.74 21.77
N LYS A 5 -11.78 2.19 22.22
CA LYS A 5 -10.89 2.87 23.15
C LYS A 5 -9.89 3.72 22.36
N THR A 6 -9.76 5.00 22.73
CA THR A 6 -8.74 5.90 22.20
C THR A 6 -7.52 5.89 23.09
N ILE A 7 -6.33 5.65 22.51
CA ILE A 7 -5.05 5.59 23.23
C ILE A 7 -4.03 6.46 22.49
N TYR A 8 -3.38 7.36 23.21
CA TYR A 8 -2.23 8.12 22.71
C TYR A 8 -0.97 7.26 22.82
N ALA A 9 -0.24 7.16 21.73
CA ALA A 9 0.95 6.31 21.62
C ALA A 9 2.02 6.70 22.65
N GLY A 10 2.23 7.99 22.89
CA GLY A 10 3.17 8.50 23.91
C GLY A 10 2.84 8.10 25.35
N SER A 11 1.63 7.60 25.62
CA SER A 11 1.29 7.06 26.95
C SER A 11 1.79 5.63 27.18
N VAL A 12 2.22 4.92 26.13
CA VAL A 12 2.61 3.50 26.17
C VAL A 12 3.96 3.20 25.52
N ALA A 13 4.40 4.03 24.59
CA ALA A 13 5.64 3.89 23.82
C ALA A 13 6.57 5.08 24.05
N LYS A 14 7.80 4.99 23.60
CA LYS A 14 8.81 6.05 23.79
C LYS A 14 8.66 7.19 22.79
N LEU A 15 8.37 6.84 21.54
CA LEU A 15 8.25 7.74 20.40
C LEU A 15 9.49 8.65 20.22
N ASP A 16 10.66 8.12 20.53
CA ASP A 16 11.95 8.83 20.42
C ASP A 16 12.58 8.68 19.01
N SER A 17 11.79 8.22 18.04
CA SER A 17 12.23 8.07 16.66
C SER A 17 11.98 9.35 15.85
N ASN A 18 12.42 9.33 14.60
CA ASN A 18 12.11 10.33 13.60
C ASN A 18 11.52 9.62 12.38
N GLY A 19 10.38 10.07 11.89
CA GLY A 19 9.68 9.45 10.74
C GLY A 19 10.50 9.44 9.45
N PHE A 20 11.50 10.34 9.32
CA PHE A 20 12.32 10.46 8.10
C PHE A 20 13.68 9.76 8.22
N THR A 21 14.28 9.72 9.41
CA THR A 21 15.65 9.24 9.62
C THR A 21 15.75 8.06 10.60
N GLY A 22 14.65 7.66 11.20
CA GLY A 22 14.62 6.57 12.18
C GLY A 22 15.33 6.91 13.49
N GLY A 23 15.91 5.88 14.11
CA GLY A 23 16.58 5.98 15.41
C GLY A 23 15.61 5.74 16.58
N GLY A 24 16.16 5.81 17.79
CA GLY A 24 15.40 5.53 19.01
C GLY A 24 15.23 4.03 19.32
N PRO A 25 14.51 3.70 20.38
CA PRO A 25 14.18 2.33 20.75
C PRO A 25 13.08 1.75 19.85
N ASP A 26 13.04 0.42 19.78
CA ASP A 26 11.99 -0.31 19.08
C ASP A 26 10.70 -0.33 19.91
N ASP A 27 9.68 0.39 19.44
CA ASP A 27 8.38 0.52 20.09
C ASP A 27 7.35 -0.53 19.63
N THR A 28 7.73 -1.48 18.78
CA THR A 28 6.83 -2.48 18.18
C THR A 28 5.97 -3.18 19.21
N ALA A 29 6.58 -3.73 20.26
CA ALA A 29 5.85 -4.53 21.26
C ALA A 29 4.80 -3.69 22.02
N ALA A 30 5.14 -2.46 22.36
CA ALA A 30 4.23 -1.56 23.09
C ALA A 30 3.04 -1.15 22.22
N LEU A 31 3.27 -0.77 20.97
CA LEU A 31 2.22 -0.38 20.04
C LEU A 31 1.37 -1.57 19.59
N GLN A 32 2.00 -2.73 19.37
CA GLN A 32 1.25 -3.96 19.04
C GLN A 32 0.31 -4.38 20.16
N ALA A 33 0.74 -4.27 21.42
CA ALA A 33 -0.15 -4.57 22.56
C ALA A 33 -1.40 -3.68 22.60
N VAL A 34 -1.28 -2.42 22.16
CA VAL A 34 -2.46 -1.53 22.00
C VAL A 34 -3.35 -2.01 20.86
N LEU A 35 -2.77 -2.30 19.69
CA LEU A 35 -3.53 -2.77 18.51
C LEU A 35 -4.24 -4.09 18.78
N ASP A 36 -3.61 -4.98 19.56
CA ASP A 36 -4.20 -6.27 19.96
C ASP A 36 -5.49 -6.13 20.76
N THR A 37 -5.67 -5.01 21.45
CA THR A 37 -6.92 -4.75 22.21
C THR A 37 -8.15 -4.63 21.31
N ALA A 38 -7.98 -4.40 20.01
CA ALA A 38 -9.08 -4.37 19.05
C ALA A 38 -9.82 -5.69 18.98
N LYS A 39 -9.14 -6.82 19.21
CA LYS A 39 -9.73 -8.17 19.20
C LYS A 39 -10.86 -8.32 20.24
N ASP A 40 -10.67 -7.75 21.41
CA ASP A 40 -11.57 -7.91 22.54
C ASP A 40 -12.61 -6.78 22.62
N ASN A 41 -12.28 -5.60 22.09
CA ASN A 41 -13.09 -4.40 22.24
C ASN A 41 -13.88 -4.02 20.97
N GLY A 42 -13.78 -4.82 19.90
CA GLY A 42 -14.43 -4.51 18.62
C GLY A 42 -13.80 -3.32 17.88
N GLY A 43 -12.60 -2.92 18.30
CA GLY A 43 -11.81 -1.87 17.68
C GLY A 43 -10.92 -1.13 18.67
N VAL A 44 -9.97 -0.36 18.12
CA VAL A 44 -9.07 0.55 18.84
C VAL A 44 -8.78 1.79 18.00
N HIS A 45 -8.67 2.94 18.65
CA HIS A 45 -8.18 4.17 18.03
C HIS A 45 -6.83 4.53 18.65
N LEU A 46 -5.75 4.30 17.92
CA LEU A 46 -4.39 4.65 18.29
C LEU A 46 -4.04 6.01 17.70
N ILE A 47 -3.76 6.99 18.55
CA ILE A 47 -3.29 8.31 18.13
C ILE A 47 -1.77 8.35 18.24
N MET A 48 -1.10 8.51 17.11
CA MET A 48 0.35 8.72 17.02
C MET A 48 0.65 10.21 17.25
N ASP A 49 1.10 10.52 18.44
CA ASP A 49 1.49 11.86 18.88
C ASP A 49 3.02 12.09 18.86
N GLY A 50 3.74 11.19 18.19
CA GLY A 50 5.16 11.24 17.89
C GLY A 50 5.54 10.17 16.86
N ALA A 51 6.84 10.00 16.62
CA ALA A 51 7.36 9.00 15.68
C ALA A 51 7.92 7.78 16.42
N ALA A 52 7.58 6.59 15.95
CA ALA A 52 8.03 5.32 16.49
C ALA A 52 8.96 4.56 15.53
N LEU A 53 9.99 3.92 16.07
CA LEU A 53 10.74 2.88 15.35
C LEU A 53 10.00 1.56 15.54
N VAL A 54 9.64 0.89 14.43
CA VAL A 54 8.87 -0.36 14.48
C VAL A 54 9.43 -1.41 13.54
N SER A 55 9.33 -2.68 13.93
CA SER A 55 9.69 -3.81 13.07
C SER A 55 8.55 -4.19 12.12
N GLY A 56 7.30 -3.88 12.48
CA GLY A 56 6.07 -4.15 11.74
C GLY A 56 4.90 -4.35 12.69
N LEU A 57 3.73 -3.86 12.29
CA LEU A 57 2.51 -3.85 13.08
C LEU A 57 1.38 -4.59 12.37
N VAL A 58 0.56 -5.30 13.14
CA VAL A 58 -0.61 -6.02 12.66
C VAL A 58 -1.87 -5.34 13.20
N VAL A 59 -2.77 -4.96 12.30
CA VAL A 59 -4.05 -4.35 12.65
C VAL A 59 -5.21 -5.33 12.51
N TYR A 60 -6.27 -5.12 13.26
CA TYR A 60 -7.47 -5.94 13.32
C TYR A 60 -8.71 -5.14 12.94
N SER A 61 -9.84 -5.81 12.79
CA SER A 61 -11.11 -5.13 12.51
C SER A 61 -11.41 -4.00 13.51
N GLY A 62 -11.85 -2.87 13.01
CA GLY A 62 -12.17 -1.69 13.82
C GLY A 62 -10.95 -0.87 14.26
N THR A 63 -9.76 -1.12 13.69
CA THR A 63 -8.57 -0.33 14.03
C THR A 63 -8.53 0.99 13.27
N THR A 64 -8.32 2.07 14.01
CA THR A 64 -7.91 3.38 13.46
C THR A 64 -6.52 3.72 13.99
N ILE A 65 -5.58 4.02 13.10
CA ILE A 65 -4.31 4.66 13.43
C ILE A 65 -4.40 6.08 12.89
N GLU A 66 -4.27 7.06 13.75
CA GLU A 66 -4.33 8.49 13.38
C GLU A 66 -3.08 9.20 13.88
N ALA A 67 -2.32 9.81 12.99
CA ALA A 67 -1.17 10.63 13.35
C ALA A 67 -1.52 12.11 13.34
N LEU A 68 -1.07 12.84 14.35
CA LEU A 68 -1.43 14.25 14.55
C LEU A 68 -0.87 15.19 13.47
N ASN A 69 0.24 14.80 12.84
CA ASN A 69 0.87 15.55 11.75
C ASN A 69 1.92 14.67 11.05
N LYS A 70 2.57 15.19 10.00
CA LYS A 70 3.57 14.47 9.20
C LYS A 70 4.90 14.16 9.92
N ASN A 71 5.17 14.74 11.08
CA ASN A 71 6.32 14.33 11.90
C ASN A 71 5.99 13.16 12.84
N CYS A 72 4.73 12.76 12.94
CA CYS A 72 4.27 11.57 13.65
C CYS A 72 4.18 10.38 12.68
N GLY A 73 4.22 9.15 13.20
CA GLY A 73 4.09 7.95 12.41
C GLY A 73 5.18 6.94 12.66
N PHE A 74 5.72 6.34 11.60
CA PHE A 74 6.58 5.17 11.74
C PHE A 74 7.81 5.26 10.85
N CYS A 75 8.98 4.88 11.40
CA CYS A 75 10.15 4.47 10.63
C CYS A 75 10.40 2.99 10.89
N GLN A 76 10.72 2.23 9.85
CA GLN A 76 10.95 0.81 10.00
C GLN A 76 12.36 0.53 10.52
N LYS A 77 12.46 -0.34 11.49
CA LYS A 77 13.73 -0.81 12.02
C LYS A 77 14.51 -1.59 10.96
N ALA A 78 15.80 -1.31 10.84
CA ALA A 78 16.71 -2.00 9.93
C ALA A 78 16.63 -3.54 10.09
N GLY A 79 16.61 -4.24 8.97
CA GLY A 79 16.57 -5.70 8.93
C GLY A 79 15.25 -6.33 9.34
N SER A 80 14.17 -5.56 9.47
CA SER A 80 12.83 -6.08 9.81
C SER A 80 12.24 -6.94 8.70
N ASN A 81 12.47 -6.55 7.45
CA ASN A 81 12.10 -7.30 6.25
C ASN A 81 10.63 -7.74 6.22
N ARG A 82 9.74 -6.85 6.59
CA ARG A 82 8.27 -7.03 6.59
C ARG A 82 7.58 -5.69 6.36
N SER A 83 6.27 -5.71 6.21
CA SER A 83 5.48 -4.49 6.06
C SER A 83 5.47 -3.67 7.35
N ILE A 84 5.42 -2.34 7.26
CA ILE A 84 5.27 -1.46 8.42
C ILE A 84 3.93 -1.73 9.09
N VAL A 85 2.86 -1.77 8.27
CA VAL A 85 1.50 -2.13 8.74
C VAL A 85 0.89 -3.15 7.80
N THR A 86 0.32 -4.20 8.38
CA THR A 86 -0.46 -5.21 7.68
C THR A 86 -1.69 -5.59 8.51
N ASN A 87 -2.69 -6.22 7.89
CA ASN A 87 -3.84 -6.73 8.66
C ASN A 87 -3.62 -8.18 9.11
N ALA A 88 -4.33 -8.55 10.17
CA ALA A 88 -4.47 -9.95 10.57
C ALA A 88 -5.33 -10.73 9.57
N ASP A 89 -5.36 -12.05 9.72
CA ASP A 89 -6.28 -12.97 9.02
C ASP A 89 -6.29 -12.77 7.49
N TRP A 90 -5.12 -12.83 6.89
CA TRP A 90 -4.96 -12.76 5.45
C TRP A 90 -5.64 -13.92 4.74
N GLN A 91 -6.67 -13.63 3.96
CA GLN A 91 -7.39 -14.62 3.18
C GLN A 91 -7.58 -14.13 1.75
N ARG A 92 -7.30 -14.99 0.78
CA ARG A 92 -7.52 -14.69 -0.65
C ARG A 92 -9.01 -14.71 -1.01
N ASP A 93 -9.76 -15.59 -0.41
CA ASP A 93 -11.14 -15.87 -0.78
C ASP A 93 -12.16 -15.24 0.18
N GLU A 94 -11.73 -14.85 1.38
CA GLU A 94 -12.58 -14.28 2.42
C GLU A 94 -12.11 -12.90 2.84
N ARG A 95 -13.03 -12.07 3.33
CA ARG A 95 -12.77 -10.75 3.88
C ARG A 95 -13.15 -10.73 5.35
N ASN A 96 -12.23 -11.21 6.19
CA ASN A 96 -12.46 -11.38 7.62
C ASN A 96 -12.13 -10.12 8.42
N VAL A 97 -11.37 -9.20 7.86
CA VAL A 97 -10.99 -7.95 8.50
C VAL A 97 -11.75 -6.79 7.87
N ARG A 98 -12.27 -5.89 8.71
CA ARG A 98 -13.09 -4.77 8.24
C ARG A 98 -12.92 -3.51 9.07
N ASN A 99 -13.22 -2.37 8.46
CA ASN A 99 -13.22 -1.06 9.11
C ASN A 99 -11.82 -0.72 9.65
N ILE A 100 -10.82 -0.68 8.77
CA ILE A 100 -9.48 -0.20 9.07
C ILE A 100 -9.35 1.23 8.54
N SER A 101 -8.75 2.10 9.34
CA SER A 101 -8.40 3.47 8.93
C SER A 101 -6.96 3.80 9.29
N LEU A 102 -6.19 4.29 8.31
CA LEU A 102 -4.90 4.93 8.50
C LEU A 102 -5.04 6.40 8.10
N ILE A 103 -4.82 7.31 9.02
CA ILE A 103 -5.06 8.74 8.83
C ILE A 103 -3.84 9.53 9.30
N GLY A 104 -3.29 10.35 8.42
CA GLY A 104 -2.16 11.22 8.72
C GLY A 104 -0.83 10.50 8.89
N GLY A 105 0.23 11.30 9.02
CA GLY A 105 1.56 10.83 9.38
C GLY A 105 2.44 10.34 8.24
N THR A 106 3.61 9.88 8.63
CA THR A 106 4.65 9.37 7.73
C THR A 106 4.92 7.89 8.02
N TYR A 107 5.03 7.11 6.94
CA TYR A 107 5.33 5.68 6.94
C TYR A 107 6.59 5.46 6.12
N ASN A 108 7.74 5.43 6.78
CA ASN A 108 9.05 5.26 6.15
C ASN A 108 9.55 3.83 6.32
N GLN A 109 9.75 3.13 5.21
CA GLN A 109 10.22 1.74 5.26
C GLN A 109 11.75 1.62 5.35
N ASP A 110 12.50 2.72 5.16
CA ASP A 110 13.97 2.69 5.22
C ASP A 110 14.56 1.59 4.32
N CYS A 111 14.20 1.63 3.05
CA CYS A 111 14.42 0.55 2.08
C CYS A 111 15.87 0.10 1.95
N THR A 112 16.83 1.02 2.13
CA THR A 112 18.26 0.71 2.05
C THR A 112 18.77 -0.19 3.16
N ASN A 113 18.03 -0.26 4.27
CA ASN A 113 18.32 -1.09 5.42
C ASN A 113 17.42 -2.33 5.53
N GLN A 114 16.60 -2.58 4.50
CA GLN A 114 15.82 -3.83 4.38
C GLN A 114 16.46 -4.75 3.34
N LEU A 115 16.17 -6.06 3.40
CA LEU A 115 16.63 -6.99 2.38
C LEU A 115 15.99 -6.68 1.02
N HIS A 116 16.77 -6.89 -0.01
CA HIS A 116 16.26 -6.88 -1.38
C HIS A 116 15.27 -8.03 -1.60
N HIS A 117 14.21 -7.84 -2.41
CA HIS A 117 13.19 -8.88 -2.60
C HIS A 117 13.76 -10.17 -3.18
N VAL A 118 14.79 -10.09 -4.03
CA VAL A 118 15.48 -11.27 -4.58
C VAL A 118 16.28 -12.05 -3.55
N ASP A 119 16.66 -11.40 -2.44
CA ASP A 119 17.41 -12.02 -1.35
C ASP A 119 16.47 -12.60 -0.27
N ALA A 120 15.15 -12.37 -0.38
CA ALA A 120 14.22 -12.88 0.59
C ALA A 120 14.10 -14.40 0.52
N THR A 121 14.25 -15.07 1.66
CA THR A 121 14.06 -16.53 1.75
C THR A 121 12.59 -16.91 1.64
N PRO A 122 12.27 -18.19 1.34
CA PRO A 122 10.89 -18.67 1.32
C PRO A 122 10.16 -18.40 2.66
N GLU A 123 10.84 -18.50 3.79
CA GLU A 123 10.27 -18.24 5.11
C GLU A 123 9.91 -16.75 5.29
N MET A 124 10.71 -15.83 4.78
CA MET A 124 10.42 -14.41 4.79
C MET A 124 9.25 -14.05 3.89
N LYS A 125 9.07 -14.81 2.81
CA LYS A 125 7.94 -14.69 1.90
C LYS A 125 6.67 -15.34 2.44
N GLY A 126 6.79 -16.24 3.41
CA GLY A 126 5.68 -17.06 3.93
C GLY A 126 4.60 -16.30 4.70
N ALA A 127 4.83 -15.05 5.05
CA ALA A 127 3.81 -14.19 5.68
C ALA A 127 2.81 -13.60 4.66
N ASN A 128 3.03 -13.81 3.36
CA ASN A 128 2.23 -13.21 2.30
C ASN A 128 1.13 -14.13 1.81
N CYS A 129 0.05 -13.54 1.35
CA CYS A 129 -1.00 -14.27 0.67
C CYS A 129 -0.56 -14.76 -0.74
N PHE A 130 0.66 -14.44 -1.19
CA PHE A 130 1.17 -14.80 -2.52
C PHE A 130 2.57 -15.40 -2.46
N GLU A 131 2.83 -16.35 -3.34
CA GLU A 131 4.19 -16.81 -3.59
C GLU A 131 4.97 -15.74 -4.34
N GLY A 132 6.17 -15.39 -3.88
CA GLY A 132 7.06 -14.51 -4.61
C GLY A 132 7.53 -13.28 -3.88
N ILE A 133 7.47 -12.13 -4.51
CA ILE A 133 8.12 -10.85 -4.18
C ILE A 133 7.56 -10.16 -2.92
N HIS A 134 6.48 -10.65 -2.38
CA HIS A 134 5.62 -9.95 -1.42
C HIS A 134 6.08 -10.20 0.00
N GLY A 135 5.90 -9.26 0.88
CA GLY A 135 6.31 -9.31 2.28
C GLY A 135 7.26 -8.20 2.67
N VAL A 136 7.53 -7.31 1.74
CA VAL A 136 8.38 -6.14 1.98
C VAL A 136 7.77 -4.87 1.40
N CYS A 137 6.45 -4.81 1.34
CA CYS A 137 5.72 -3.57 1.03
C CYS A 137 5.70 -2.65 2.25
N ALA A 138 5.57 -1.35 2.05
CA ALA A 138 5.45 -0.47 3.22
C ALA A 138 4.11 -0.70 3.93
N LEU A 139 3.01 -0.65 3.19
CA LEU A 139 1.66 -0.95 3.67
C LEU A 139 1.07 -2.09 2.86
N GLU A 140 0.53 -3.11 3.53
CA GLU A 140 0.05 -4.31 2.85
C GLU A 140 -1.23 -4.86 3.48
N PHE A 141 -2.30 -4.95 2.68
CA PHE A 141 -3.60 -5.42 3.13
C PHE A 141 -4.15 -6.51 2.21
N CYS A 142 -4.71 -7.55 2.81
CA CYS A 142 -5.35 -8.65 2.09
C CYS A 142 -6.59 -9.16 2.82
N GLY A 143 -7.70 -9.33 2.09
CA GLY A 143 -8.96 -9.81 2.66
C GLY A 143 -9.66 -8.76 3.54
N VAL A 144 -9.75 -7.52 3.05
CA VAL A 144 -10.28 -6.39 3.84
C VAL A 144 -11.56 -5.80 3.25
N GLU A 145 -12.45 -5.36 4.12
CA GLU A 145 -13.66 -4.62 3.77
C GLU A 145 -13.73 -3.30 4.52
N ASN A 146 -14.03 -2.20 3.83
CA ASN A 146 -14.02 -0.82 4.35
C ASN A 146 -12.63 -0.41 4.86
N LEU A 147 -11.72 -0.20 3.94
CA LEU A 147 -10.40 0.36 4.21
C LEU A 147 -10.40 1.86 3.86
N LEU A 148 -9.92 2.68 4.78
CA LEU A 148 -9.61 4.10 4.56
C LEU A 148 -8.13 4.35 4.78
N VAL A 149 -7.47 4.94 3.79
CA VAL A 149 -6.10 5.47 3.89
C VAL A 149 -6.14 6.92 3.44
N ARG A 150 -5.80 7.85 4.34
CA ARG A 150 -5.96 9.27 4.05
C ARG A 150 -4.86 10.12 4.67
N ASP A 151 -4.42 11.14 3.92
CA ASP A 151 -3.47 12.16 4.38
C ASP A 151 -2.17 11.56 4.94
N ILE A 152 -1.60 10.56 4.25
CA ILE A 152 -0.35 9.92 4.64
C ILE A 152 0.78 10.18 3.63
N ASP A 153 2.02 10.16 4.14
CA ASP A 153 3.21 10.09 3.31
C ASP A 153 3.86 8.71 3.45
N ILE A 154 4.18 8.08 2.32
CA ILE A 154 4.88 6.79 2.28
C ILE A 154 6.27 7.01 1.69
N LEU A 155 7.30 6.71 2.47
CA LEU A 155 8.68 7.01 2.12
C LEU A 155 9.53 5.74 2.01
N ASP A 156 10.52 5.79 1.12
CA ASP A 156 11.59 4.78 1.01
C ASP A 156 11.10 3.33 1.12
N PHE A 157 10.07 3.03 0.39
CA PHE A 157 9.47 1.70 0.37
C PHE A 157 10.35 0.70 -0.39
N ARG A 158 10.26 -0.56 0.02
CA ARG A 158 11.16 -1.62 -0.42
C ARG A 158 10.77 -2.23 -1.74
N THR A 159 9.51 -2.63 -1.90
CA THR A 159 8.96 -3.22 -3.12
C THR A 159 7.76 -2.43 -3.59
N TYR A 160 6.64 -2.47 -2.87
CA TYR A 160 5.49 -1.62 -3.16
C TYR A 160 5.24 -0.66 -1.99
N ALA A 161 4.91 0.59 -2.30
CA ALA A 161 4.51 1.52 -1.26
C ALA A 161 3.20 1.07 -0.61
N PHE A 162 2.24 0.67 -1.43
CA PHE A 162 0.92 0.23 -0.98
C PHE A 162 0.45 -0.97 -1.79
N MET A 163 0.22 -2.09 -1.12
CA MET A 163 -0.33 -3.32 -1.69
C MET A 163 -1.71 -3.62 -1.13
N LEU A 164 -2.69 -3.85 -2.00
CA LEU A 164 -4.04 -4.20 -1.60
C LEU A 164 -4.59 -5.35 -2.45
N THR A 165 -4.96 -6.43 -1.78
CA THR A 165 -5.50 -7.64 -2.41
C THR A 165 -6.79 -8.08 -1.73
N ASN A 166 -7.69 -8.67 -2.47
CA ASN A 166 -8.97 -9.19 -1.97
C ASN A 166 -9.69 -8.15 -1.11
N PHE A 167 -10.24 -7.13 -1.73
CA PHE A 167 -10.82 -5.99 -1.04
C PHE A 167 -12.25 -5.69 -1.49
N LYS A 168 -12.98 -5.03 -0.60
CA LYS A 168 -14.27 -4.44 -0.92
C LYS A 168 -14.43 -3.09 -0.20
N ARG A 169 -14.74 -2.04 -0.96
CA ARG A 169 -14.84 -0.65 -0.46
C ARG A 169 -13.54 -0.15 0.16
N ALA A 170 -12.60 0.19 -0.68
CA ALA A 170 -11.35 0.84 -0.29
C ALA A 170 -11.34 2.29 -0.78
N THR A 171 -10.93 3.20 0.09
CA THR A 171 -10.69 4.61 -0.24
C THR A 171 -9.27 4.98 0.14
N ILE A 172 -8.53 5.51 -0.83
CA ILE A 172 -7.16 6.00 -0.69
C ILE A 172 -7.17 7.44 -1.19
N GLU A 173 -6.89 8.39 -0.33
CA GLU A 173 -6.98 9.81 -0.68
C GLU A 173 -5.92 10.67 0.02
N ASP A 174 -5.45 11.70 -0.67
CA ASP A 174 -4.45 12.63 -0.15
C ASP A 174 -3.16 11.90 0.29
N VAL A 175 -2.65 10.99 -0.55
CA VAL A 175 -1.45 10.19 -0.28
C VAL A 175 -0.31 10.65 -1.16
N TRP A 176 0.84 10.93 -0.52
CA TRP A 176 2.08 11.25 -1.21
C TRP A 176 3.11 10.15 -1.03
N ILE A 177 3.74 9.76 -2.12
CA ILE A 177 4.78 8.72 -2.13
C ILE A 177 6.10 9.37 -2.55
N ASP A 178 7.16 9.14 -1.79
CA ASP A 178 8.48 9.59 -2.14
C ASP A 178 9.54 8.49 -1.99
N LEU A 179 10.43 8.43 -2.95
CA LEU A 179 11.46 7.41 -3.04
C LEU A 179 12.84 8.05 -3.24
N PRO A 180 13.38 8.74 -2.23
CA PRO A 180 14.69 9.35 -2.32
C PRO A 180 15.80 8.34 -2.59
N HIS A 181 15.67 7.09 -2.14
CA HIS A 181 16.64 6.03 -2.34
C HIS A 181 16.12 4.95 -3.30
N ARG A 182 15.91 5.34 -4.57
CA ARG A 182 15.52 4.38 -5.61
C ARG A 182 16.54 3.25 -5.73
N MET A 183 16.06 2.02 -5.66
CA MET A 183 16.87 0.82 -5.80
C MET A 183 16.64 0.23 -7.20
N HIS A 184 17.65 0.29 -8.05
CA HIS A 184 17.56 -0.32 -9.38
C HIS A 184 17.26 -1.83 -9.28
N ALA A 185 16.54 -2.35 -10.25
CA ALA A 185 16.11 -3.76 -10.32
C ALA A 185 15.11 -4.20 -9.22
N GLN A 186 14.42 -3.26 -8.59
CA GLN A 186 13.28 -3.52 -7.71
C GLN A 186 12.00 -3.08 -8.40
N ASN A 187 10.92 -3.81 -8.13
CA ASN A 187 9.57 -3.36 -8.43
C ASN A 187 9.16 -2.38 -7.32
N GLN A 188 9.62 -1.15 -7.41
CA GLN A 188 9.28 -0.11 -6.46
C GLN A 188 8.05 0.66 -6.96
N ASP A 189 6.91 -0.05 -6.97
CA ASP A 189 5.63 0.50 -7.40
C ASP A 189 5.01 1.37 -6.30
N GLY A 190 4.18 2.30 -6.69
CA GLY A 190 3.39 3.10 -5.76
C GLY A 190 2.22 2.30 -5.19
N PHE A 191 1.14 2.25 -5.95
CA PHE A 191 -0.08 1.54 -5.57
C PHE A 191 -0.23 0.27 -6.40
N HIS A 192 -0.34 -0.87 -5.74
CA HIS A 192 -0.47 -2.15 -6.40
C HIS A 192 -1.75 -2.85 -5.95
N PHE A 193 -2.69 -3.05 -6.87
CA PHE A 193 -4.01 -3.62 -6.61
C PHE A 193 -4.16 -4.97 -7.28
N TRP A 194 -4.41 -6.01 -6.48
CA TRP A 194 -4.76 -7.34 -6.96
C TRP A 194 -6.20 -7.70 -6.58
N GLY A 195 -6.82 -8.52 -7.41
CA GLY A 195 -8.15 -9.03 -7.15
C GLY A 195 -8.21 -10.17 -6.12
N PRO A 196 -9.44 -10.57 -5.78
CA PRO A 196 -10.67 -9.94 -6.20
C PRO A 196 -10.89 -8.58 -5.52
N GLY A 197 -11.35 -7.58 -6.28
CA GLY A 197 -11.52 -6.23 -5.77
C GLY A 197 -12.80 -5.55 -6.28
N GLN A 198 -13.48 -4.81 -5.40
CA GLN A 198 -14.65 -4.04 -5.80
C GLN A 198 -14.80 -2.75 -4.98
N PHE A 199 -15.26 -1.68 -5.65
CA PHE A 199 -15.47 -0.34 -5.09
C PHE A 199 -14.17 0.27 -4.55
N LEU A 200 -13.20 0.46 -5.46
CA LEU A 200 -11.95 1.17 -5.19
C LEU A 200 -12.11 2.64 -5.55
N THR A 201 -11.76 3.52 -4.63
CA THR A 201 -11.62 4.95 -4.87
C THR A 201 -10.21 5.40 -4.52
N VAL A 202 -9.50 5.98 -5.49
CA VAL A 202 -8.19 6.60 -5.29
C VAL A 202 -8.30 8.06 -5.71
N ARG A 203 -7.94 8.99 -4.82
CA ARG A 203 -8.06 10.44 -5.07
C ARG A 203 -6.85 11.22 -4.61
N ASN A 204 -6.46 12.20 -5.41
CA ASN A 204 -5.45 13.19 -5.02
C ASN A 204 -4.18 12.50 -4.48
N VAL A 205 -3.60 11.61 -5.30
CA VAL A 205 -2.40 10.88 -4.96
C VAL A 205 -1.25 11.31 -5.86
N GLY A 206 -0.03 11.29 -5.35
CA GLY A 206 1.09 11.70 -6.16
C GLY A 206 2.43 11.25 -5.61
N GLY A 207 3.48 11.63 -6.34
CA GLY A 207 4.85 11.44 -5.91
C GLY A 207 5.77 10.75 -6.92
N LYS A 208 6.80 10.11 -6.39
CA LYS A 208 7.91 9.51 -7.15
C LYS A 208 8.05 8.03 -6.81
N VAL A 209 8.19 7.21 -7.86
CA VAL A 209 8.33 5.75 -7.72
C VAL A 209 9.42 5.19 -8.64
N GLY A 210 9.83 3.96 -8.37
CA GLY A 210 10.85 3.27 -9.15
C GLY A 210 10.33 2.56 -10.38
N ASP A 211 9.07 2.08 -10.34
CA ASP A 211 8.42 1.31 -11.40
C ASP A 211 7.01 1.86 -11.66
N ASP A 212 5.95 1.06 -11.58
CA ASP A 212 4.57 1.49 -11.82
C ASP A 212 4.08 2.44 -10.71
N PHE A 213 3.56 3.62 -11.07
CA PHE A 213 2.94 4.45 -10.04
C PHE A 213 1.64 3.82 -9.52
N MET A 214 0.87 3.24 -10.43
CA MET A 214 -0.34 2.48 -10.06
C MET A 214 -0.51 1.28 -10.98
N ASN A 215 -0.68 0.10 -10.38
CA ASN A 215 -1.02 -1.12 -11.09
C ASN A 215 -2.42 -1.62 -10.66
N ILE A 216 -3.27 -1.91 -11.64
CA ILE A 216 -4.56 -2.58 -11.47
C ILE A 216 -4.46 -3.93 -12.19
N GLY A 217 -4.10 -4.97 -11.44
CA GLY A 217 -3.85 -6.32 -11.97
C GLY A 217 -4.71 -7.38 -11.29
N PRO A 218 -5.96 -7.61 -11.75
CA PRO A 218 -6.91 -8.46 -11.03
C PRO A 218 -6.40 -9.87 -10.77
N ASP A 219 -5.74 -10.47 -11.74
CA ASP A 219 -5.30 -11.87 -11.75
C ASP A 219 -3.77 -12.03 -11.77
N GLU A 220 -3.03 -11.01 -11.39
CA GLU A 220 -1.57 -11.08 -11.35
C GLU A 220 -1.09 -12.02 -10.24
N GLY A 221 -1.69 -11.94 -9.06
CA GLY A 221 -1.42 -12.82 -7.92
C GLY A 221 -2.38 -13.99 -7.77
N ASP A 222 -3.57 -13.92 -8.39
CA ASP A 222 -4.56 -14.98 -8.40
C ASP A 222 -5.22 -15.08 -9.78
N LEU A 223 -5.25 -16.27 -10.34
CA LEU A 223 -5.64 -16.52 -11.73
C LEU A 223 -7.15 -16.45 -12.00
N LYS A 224 -7.99 -16.10 -11.05
CA LYS A 224 -9.46 -16.11 -11.22
C LYS A 224 -10.15 -14.99 -10.46
N SER A 225 -9.58 -13.82 -10.45
CA SER A 225 -10.14 -12.69 -9.72
C SER A 225 -10.46 -11.52 -10.63
N ASP A 226 -11.41 -10.70 -10.23
CA ASP A 226 -11.79 -9.49 -10.95
C ASP A 226 -11.51 -8.25 -10.10
N ILE A 227 -11.28 -7.12 -10.75
CA ILE A 227 -11.34 -5.78 -10.12
C ILE A 227 -12.36 -4.96 -10.87
N THR A 228 -13.40 -4.49 -10.16
CA THR A 228 -14.49 -3.73 -10.77
C THR A 228 -14.88 -2.51 -9.95
N ASP A 229 -15.56 -1.56 -10.59
CA ASP A 229 -16.08 -0.35 -9.94
C ASP A 229 -14.94 0.50 -9.32
N VAL A 230 -14.00 0.92 -10.18
CA VAL A 230 -12.79 1.68 -9.82
C VAL A 230 -12.94 3.14 -10.22
N ILE A 231 -12.62 4.04 -9.32
CA ILE A 231 -12.50 5.49 -9.59
C ILE A 231 -11.11 5.94 -9.17
N VAL A 232 -10.33 6.45 -10.12
CA VAL A 232 -9.05 7.13 -9.89
C VAL A 232 -9.22 8.58 -10.35
N ASP A 233 -9.01 9.55 -9.45
CA ASP A 233 -9.25 10.97 -9.73
C ASP A 233 -8.17 11.85 -9.08
N GLY A 234 -7.32 12.45 -9.91
CA GLY A 234 -6.22 13.28 -9.46
C GLY A 234 -4.96 12.46 -9.13
N VAL A 235 -4.11 12.25 -10.14
CA VAL A 235 -2.80 11.60 -10.01
C VAL A 235 -1.72 12.59 -10.43
N PHE A 236 -0.73 12.81 -9.58
CA PHE A 236 0.35 13.79 -9.77
C PHE A 236 1.71 13.11 -9.70
N LEU A 237 2.27 12.80 -10.87
CA LEU A 237 3.52 12.07 -10.99
C LEU A 237 4.71 13.03 -11.03
N ASP A 238 5.61 12.91 -10.08
CA ASP A 238 6.93 13.55 -10.17
C ASP A 238 7.83 12.74 -11.10
N ASP A 239 7.89 11.42 -10.92
CA ASP A 239 8.57 10.47 -11.82
C ASP A 239 8.05 9.03 -11.57
N ALA A 240 7.81 8.28 -12.66
CA ALA A 240 7.46 6.87 -12.63
C ALA A 240 8.04 6.16 -13.87
N ASP A 241 8.26 4.85 -13.80
CA ASP A 241 8.56 4.11 -15.04
C ASP A 241 7.29 4.03 -15.90
N GLN A 242 6.21 3.58 -15.32
CA GLN A 242 4.89 3.59 -15.92
C GLN A 242 3.94 4.42 -15.04
N ALA A 243 3.16 5.30 -15.65
CA ALA A 243 2.23 6.11 -14.86
C ALA A 243 1.09 5.23 -14.32
N ILE A 244 0.35 4.57 -15.20
CA ILE A 244 -0.73 3.65 -14.82
C ILE A 244 -0.68 2.40 -15.70
N ARG A 245 -0.62 1.26 -15.05
CA ARG A 245 -0.67 -0.04 -15.65
C ARG A 245 -2.00 -0.72 -15.35
N ILE A 246 -2.64 -1.27 -16.37
CA ILE A 246 -3.82 -2.11 -16.25
C ILE A 246 -3.50 -3.44 -16.89
N LEU A 247 -3.43 -4.46 -16.06
CA LEU A 247 -2.92 -5.76 -16.43
C LEU A 247 -4.01 -6.82 -16.27
N SER A 248 -4.18 -7.71 -17.25
CA SER A 248 -5.03 -8.89 -17.10
C SER A 248 -4.37 -10.09 -17.76
N ARG A 249 -4.28 -11.20 -17.05
CA ARG A 249 -3.82 -12.49 -17.58
C ARG A 249 -4.90 -13.23 -18.39
N GLY A 250 -6.04 -12.58 -18.65
CA GLY A 250 -7.14 -13.12 -19.43
C GLY A 250 -8.20 -13.85 -18.62
N THR A 251 -7.96 -14.12 -17.33
CA THR A 251 -8.92 -14.79 -16.44
C THR A 251 -9.61 -13.80 -15.50
N GLY A 252 -8.92 -12.76 -15.06
CA GLY A 252 -9.47 -11.70 -14.25
C GLY A 252 -9.93 -10.51 -15.09
N LEU A 253 -11.12 -10.00 -14.79
CA LEU A 253 -11.74 -8.87 -15.48
C LEU A 253 -11.38 -7.55 -14.79
N VAL A 254 -10.98 -6.54 -15.58
CA VAL A 254 -11.00 -5.13 -15.15
C VAL A 254 -12.18 -4.46 -15.83
N ASP A 255 -13.15 -3.96 -15.06
CA ASP A 255 -14.38 -3.40 -15.60
C ASP A 255 -14.92 -2.23 -14.79
N ARG A 256 -15.68 -1.36 -15.43
CA ARG A 256 -16.25 -0.13 -14.84
C ARG A 256 -15.19 0.70 -14.12
N CYS A 257 -14.10 0.97 -14.84
CA CYS A 257 -12.94 1.71 -14.36
C CYS A 257 -12.94 3.12 -14.96
N THR A 258 -12.94 4.13 -14.12
CA THR A 258 -12.78 5.54 -14.51
C THR A 258 -11.49 6.09 -13.97
N ILE A 259 -10.61 6.58 -14.84
CA ILE A 259 -9.34 7.21 -14.50
C ILE A 259 -9.29 8.60 -15.09
N ARG A 260 -9.10 9.62 -14.27
CA ARG A 260 -9.09 11.00 -14.73
C ARG A 260 -8.16 11.91 -13.96
N ASN A 261 -7.82 13.05 -14.59
CA ASN A 261 -6.96 14.06 -14.01
C ASN A 261 -5.56 13.51 -13.67
N VAL A 262 -4.89 12.95 -14.68
CA VAL A 262 -3.54 12.36 -14.55
C VAL A 262 -2.51 13.31 -15.13
N HIS A 263 -1.60 13.79 -14.30
CA HIS A 263 -0.61 14.80 -14.64
C HIS A 263 0.80 14.39 -14.21
N GLY A 264 1.83 14.83 -14.95
CA GLY A 264 3.22 14.68 -14.54
C GLY A 264 4.11 14.00 -15.57
N SER A 265 5.07 13.20 -15.12
CA SER A 265 6.09 12.60 -15.99
C SER A 265 6.25 11.09 -15.79
N TYR A 266 6.69 10.43 -16.86
CA TYR A 266 6.95 8.99 -16.88
C TYR A 266 8.15 8.66 -17.80
N ARG A 267 8.78 7.50 -17.59
CA ARG A 267 9.96 7.08 -18.35
C ARG A 267 9.65 6.12 -19.49
N SER A 268 8.77 5.13 -19.30
CA SER A 268 8.48 4.09 -20.29
C SER A 268 7.08 4.21 -20.88
N PHE A 269 6.03 4.19 -20.06
CA PHE A 269 4.65 4.24 -20.53
C PHE A 269 3.77 5.17 -19.67
N GLY A 270 2.99 6.04 -20.35
CA GLY A 270 1.96 6.83 -19.66
C GLY A 270 0.80 5.93 -19.20
N PHE A 271 0.26 5.13 -20.11
CA PHE A 271 -0.69 4.06 -19.81
C PHE A 271 -0.23 2.78 -20.47
N TYR A 272 -0.24 1.69 -19.71
CA TYR A 272 0.13 0.38 -20.21
C TYR A 272 -0.98 -0.63 -19.93
N ILE A 273 -1.83 -0.86 -20.94
CA ILE A 273 -3.00 -1.74 -20.84
C ILE A 273 -2.71 -2.97 -21.69
N ASN A 274 -2.42 -4.10 -21.04
CA ASN A 274 -2.03 -5.31 -21.75
C ASN A 274 -2.16 -6.59 -20.91
N SER A 275 -1.82 -7.73 -21.53
CA SER A 275 -1.76 -9.02 -20.85
C SER A 275 -0.40 -9.32 -20.22
N TRP A 276 0.68 -8.66 -20.66
CA TRP A 276 2.07 -8.79 -20.22
C TRP A 276 2.67 -10.23 -20.25
N PHE A 277 1.91 -11.26 -19.93
CA PHE A 277 2.41 -12.63 -19.79
C PHE A 277 2.57 -13.32 -21.14
N PRO A 278 3.72 -13.99 -21.42
CA PRO A 278 4.00 -14.56 -22.76
C PRO A 278 3.02 -15.63 -23.22
N ASP A 279 2.36 -16.28 -22.28
CA ASP A 279 1.36 -17.35 -22.52
C ASP A 279 -0.07 -16.83 -22.65
N VAL A 280 -0.28 -15.51 -22.51
CA VAL A 280 -1.59 -14.87 -22.59
C VAL A 280 -1.68 -14.00 -23.83
N THR A 281 -2.62 -14.32 -24.71
CA THR A 281 -2.80 -13.63 -26.01
C THR A 281 -3.72 -12.41 -25.93
N ALA A 282 -4.57 -12.33 -24.90
CA ALA A 282 -5.50 -11.22 -24.70
C ALA A 282 -5.82 -11.04 -23.22
N GLY A 283 -5.84 -9.80 -22.76
CA GLY A 283 -6.39 -9.43 -21.45
C GLY A 283 -7.92 -9.44 -21.47
N ASN A 284 -8.53 -9.49 -20.30
CA ASN A 284 -9.96 -9.41 -20.10
C ASN A 284 -10.34 -8.03 -19.56
N PHE A 285 -10.76 -7.13 -20.46
CA PHE A 285 -11.06 -5.75 -20.14
C PHE A 285 -12.49 -5.41 -20.55
N GLY A 286 -13.25 -4.84 -19.62
CA GLY A 286 -14.57 -4.28 -19.86
C GLY A 286 -14.51 -2.78 -20.14
N ASP A 287 -15.39 -2.02 -19.50
CA ASP A 287 -15.49 -0.57 -19.68
C ASP A 287 -14.40 0.16 -18.91
N ILE A 288 -13.43 0.73 -19.63
CA ILE A 288 -12.35 1.56 -19.06
C ILE A 288 -12.43 2.95 -19.68
N PHE A 289 -12.68 3.96 -18.87
CA PHE A 289 -12.78 5.34 -19.26
C PHE A 289 -11.60 6.15 -18.73
N ILE A 290 -10.86 6.81 -19.63
CA ILE A 290 -9.68 7.61 -19.30
C ILE A 290 -9.88 9.02 -19.87
N GLU A 291 -9.75 10.04 -19.02
CA GLU A 291 -9.92 11.44 -19.43
C GLU A 291 -8.98 12.40 -18.73
N ASN A 292 -8.77 13.55 -19.34
CA ASN A 292 -7.95 14.66 -18.82
C ASN A 292 -6.55 14.20 -18.38
N VAL A 293 -5.77 13.71 -19.36
CA VAL A 293 -4.41 13.22 -19.19
C VAL A 293 -3.42 14.25 -19.73
N ASN A 294 -2.47 14.64 -18.93
CA ASN A 294 -1.38 15.54 -19.30
C ASN A 294 -0.05 14.96 -18.76
N LEU A 295 0.54 14.06 -19.52
CA LEU A 295 1.75 13.34 -19.18
C LEU A 295 2.88 13.66 -20.14
N THR A 296 4.07 13.85 -19.60
CA THR A 296 5.30 14.08 -20.35
C THR A 296 6.23 12.88 -20.24
N HIS A 297 6.65 12.35 -21.39
CA HIS A 297 7.68 11.30 -21.44
C HIS A 297 9.04 11.96 -21.13
N THR A 298 9.77 11.36 -20.20
CA THR A 298 11.14 11.71 -19.87
C THR A 298 12.07 10.61 -20.39
N GLU A 299 13.27 10.99 -20.85
CA GLU A 299 14.23 9.97 -21.26
C GLU A 299 14.63 9.11 -20.05
N PRO A 300 14.83 7.79 -20.25
CA PRO A 300 15.33 6.92 -19.19
C PRO A 300 16.70 7.43 -18.71
N ASN A 301 16.85 7.58 -17.42
CA ASN A 301 18.14 7.89 -16.79
C ASN A 301 19.00 6.64 -16.68
#